data_e14c1b876ec2e1bd878ad5eb23ed4710
#
_entry.id   e14c1b876ec2e1bd878ad5eb23ed4710
#
_cell.length_a   1.000
_cell.length_b   1.000
_cell.length_c   1.000
_cell.angle_alpha   90.00
_cell.angle_beta   90.00
_cell.angle_gamma   90.00
#
_symmetry.space_group_name_H-M   'P 1'
#
loop_
_entity.id
_entity.type
_entity.pdbx_description
1 polymer ?
#
loop_
_entity_poly.entity_id
_entity_poly.type
_entity_poly.pdbx_seq_one_letter_code
_entity_poly.pdbx_strand_id
1 'polypeptide(L)'
;GTVVGTEEQALKTMRLMKEAGYDGIELNGFMIKKMPPIVKILTKMAGMPVGNGGKLDWKKLMGQSGLSVVSVHEDLGSIKRAPEEIIAEAESFGTHYVVITGMHMFDYSDGEAVKTLAGDLNTAGKRLKEGGISLLYHNHNCEFLRVTPDMTAYEYIIENTDPEYVNFEFDSYWPTETGADAKIWMRRLGERMKLWHINDRGCRPQGKGGSILKSDSMELGYGNMDLEGMTAIAKENGIDAVVLEGHKNWVDESQ
;
A
#
# COMPACT_ATOMS: atom_id res chain seq x y z
N GLY A 1 -2.61 -2.25 -10.50
CA GLY A 1 -1.44 -3.08 -10.74
C GLY A 1 -1.52 -3.79 -12.08
N THR A 2 -0.46 -3.71 -12.86
CA THR A 2 -0.39 -4.39 -14.16
C THR A 2 -0.33 -5.89 -13.93
N VAL A 3 -1.38 -6.62 -14.31
CA VAL A 3 -1.39 -8.09 -14.24
C VAL A 3 -0.56 -8.61 -15.40
N VAL A 4 0.65 -9.07 -15.12
CA VAL A 4 1.51 -9.69 -16.12
C VAL A 4 1.28 -11.20 -16.14
N GLY A 5 0.98 -11.74 -17.33
CA GLY A 5 0.65 -13.15 -17.50
C GLY A 5 1.85 -14.08 -17.66
N THR A 6 2.97 -13.57 -18.17
CA THR A 6 4.20 -14.33 -18.45
C THR A 6 5.44 -13.61 -17.93
N GLU A 7 6.55 -14.36 -17.72
CA GLU A 7 7.85 -13.75 -17.36
C GLU A 7 8.34 -12.73 -18.39
N GLU A 8 8.12 -13.00 -19.68
CA GLU A 8 8.53 -12.10 -20.75
C GLU A 8 7.78 -10.75 -20.68
N GLN A 9 6.45 -10.80 -20.48
CA GLN A 9 5.64 -9.60 -20.29
C GLN A 9 6.05 -8.83 -19.03
N ALA A 10 6.27 -9.55 -17.91
CA ALA A 10 6.73 -8.96 -16.67
C ALA A 10 8.07 -8.24 -16.86
N LEU A 11 9.05 -8.92 -17.45
CA LEU A 11 10.38 -8.36 -17.68
C LEU A 11 10.33 -7.14 -18.60
N LYS A 12 9.52 -7.19 -19.66
CA LYS A 12 9.32 -6.04 -20.56
C LYS A 12 8.78 -4.84 -19.80
N THR A 13 7.72 -5.03 -19.01
CA THR A 13 7.13 -3.95 -18.20
C THR A 13 8.14 -3.40 -17.20
N MET A 14 8.85 -4.26 -16.47
CA MET A 14 9.84 -3.84 -15.48
C MET A 14 11.02 -3.06 -16.10
N ARG A 15 11.44 -3.42 -17.30
CA ARG A 15 12.47 -2.66 -18.04
C ARG A 15 11.97 -1.28 -18.44
N LEU A 16 10.73 -1.17 -18.93
CA LEU A 16 10.11 0.13 -19.22
C LEU A 16 10.00 1.00 -17.97
N MET A 17 9.65 0.42 -16.81
CA MET A 17 9.67 1.14 -15.53
C MET A 17 11.09 1.63 -15.20
N LYS A 18 12.11 0.80 -15.36
CA LYS A 18 13.50 1.21 -15.12
C LYS A 18 13.96 2.32 -16.08
N GLU A 19 13.61 2.22 -17.37
CA GLU A 19 13.87 3.25 -18.38
C GLU A 19 13.13 4.56 -18.08
N ALA A 20 11.93 4.49 -17.48
CA ALA A 20 11.16 5.64 -17.02
C ALA A 20 11.72 6.28 -15.72
N GLY A 21 12.76 5.68 -15.12
CA GLY A 21 13.42 6.24 -13.94
C GLY A 21 12.99 5.66 -12.60
N TYR A 22 12.18 4.62 -12.58
CA TYR A 22 11.84 3.94 -11.33
C TYR A 22 13.03 3.16 -10.77
N ASP A 23 13.21 3.19 -9.44
CA ASP A 23 14.26 2.47 -8.74
C ASP A 23 13.81 1.09 -8.26
N GLY A 24 12.53 0.92 -7.98
CA GLY A 24 12.01 -0.31 -7.42
C GLY A 24 10.51 -0.52 -7.64
N ILE A 25 10.04 -1.64 -7.12
CA ILE A 25 8.62 -2.01 -7.09
C ILE A 25 8.26 -2.58 -5.73
N GLU A 26 6.97 -2.61 -5.44
CA GLU A 26 6.42 -3.38 -4.33
C GLU A 26 5.85 -4.71 -4.82
N LEU A 27 6.02 -5.74 -4.01
CA LEU A 27 5.49 -7.06 -4.29
C LEU A 27 4.39 -7.42 -3.29
N ASN A 28 3.25 -7.86 -3.81
CA ASN A 28 2.19 -8.41 -2.97
C ASN A 28 2.35 -9.93 -2.80
N GLY A 29 2.04 -10.45 -1.61
CA GLY A 29 2.11 -11.88 -1.31
C GLY A 29 1.35 -12.75 -2.32
N PHE A 30 0.21 -12.25 -2.86
CA PHE A 30 -0.53 -12.97 -3.91
C PHE A 30 0.18 -13.01 -5.27
N MET A 31 1.19 -12.18 -5.50
CA MET A 31 2.06 -12.23 -6.69
C MET A 31 3.17 -13.27 -6.51
N ILE A 32 3.67 -13.41 -5.30
CA ILE A 32 4.81 -14.26 -4.94
C ILE A 32 4.34 -15.69 -4.68
N LYS A 33 3.29 -15.87 -3.90
CA LYS A 33 2.80 -17.15 -3.39
C LYS A 33 1.67 -17.73 -4.25
N LYS A 34 1.61 -19.06 -4.33
CA LYS A 34 0.48 -19.77 -4.97
C LYS A 34 -0.76 -19.63 -4.09
N MET A 35 -1.77 -18.95 -4.59
CA MET A 35 -3.06 -18.88 -3.91
C MET A 35 -3.78 -20.24 -3.98
N PRO A 36 -4.32 -20.75 -2.85
CA PRO A 36 -5.21 -21.91 -2.85
C PRO A 36 -6.42 -21.69 -3.79
N PRO A 37 -6.92 -22.73 -4.48
CA PRO A 37 -8.02 -22.57 -5.44
C PRO A 37 -9.26 -21.90 -4.86
N ILE A 38 -9.61 -22.20 -3.62
CA ILE A 38 -10.77 -21.63 -2.93
C ILE A 38 -10.59 -20.13 -2.70
N VAL A 39 -9.38 -19.69 -2.32
CA VAL A 39 -9.05 -18.27 -2.12
C VAL A 39 -9.15 -17.51 -3.44
N LYS A 40 -8.68 -18.10 -4.56
CA LYS A 40 -8.84 -17.52 -5.90
C LYS A 40 -10.29 -17.28 -6.27
N ILE A 41 -11.18 -18.22 -5.95
CA ILE A 41 -12.61 -18.10 -6.23
C ILE A 41 -13.20 -16.95 -5.40
N LEU A 42 -12.92 -16.89 -4.10
CA LEU A 42 -13.41 -15.86 -3.20
C LEU A 42 -12.89 -14.47 -3.59
N THR A 43 -11.61 -14.35 -3.92
CA THR A 43 -10.99 -13.09 -4.39
C THR A 43 -11.65 -12.59 -5.68
N LYS A 44 -11.92 -13.51 -6.63
CA LYS A 44 -12.63 -13.18 -7.86
C LYS A 44 -14.08 -12.75 -7.60
N MET A 45 -14.77 -13.40 -6.68
CA MET A 45 -16.15 -13.03 -6.29
C MET A 45 -16.18 -11.65 -5.60
N ALA A 46 -15.13 -11.28 -4.88
CA ALA A 46 -14.95 -9.95 -4.29
C ALA A 46 -14.55 -8.87 -5.31
N GLY A 47 -14.50 -9.18 -6.62
CA GLY A 47 -14.15 -8.24 -7.68
C GLY A 47 -12.67 -7.87 -7.75
N MET A 48 -11.81 -8.54 -6.97
CA MET A 48 -10.38 -8.28 -6.96
C MET A 48 -9.65 -9.07 -8.06
N PRO A 49 -8.60 -8.52 -8.66
CA PRO A 49 -7.82 -9.22 -9.67
C PRO A 49 -7.12 -10.45 -9.07
N VAL A 50 -7.35 -11.60 -9.66
CA VAL A 50 -6.66 -12.83 -9.30
C VAL A 50 -5.42 -12.95 -10.19
N GLY A 51 -4.27 -12.59 -9.64
CA GLY A 51 -2.98 -12.71 -10.33
C GLY A 51 -2.55 -14.17 -10.55
N ASN A 52 -1.50 -14.33 -11.36
CA ASN A 52 -0.82 -15.62 -11.57
C ASN A 52 0.18 -15.96 -10.45
N GLY A 53 -0.18 -15.67 -9.20
CA GLY A 53 0.69 -15.81 -8.04
C GLY A 53 1.48 -17.12 -8.02
N GLY A 54 2.76 -17.03 -7.69
CA GLY A 54 3.69 -18.14 -7.61
C GLY A 54 4.07 -18.79 -8.95
N LYS A 55 3.80 -18.15 -10.09
CA LYS A 55 4.20 -18.60 -11.43
C LYS A 55 5.42 -17.89 -11.98
N LEU A 56 5.70 -16.68 -11.49
CA LEU A 56 6.82 -15.86 -11.94
C LEU A 56 8.00 -16.01 -10.97
N ASP A 57 9.19 -16.13 -11.52
CA ASP A 57 10.42 -16.05 -10.74
C ASP A 57 10.81 -14.58 -10.53
N TRP A 58 10.27 -13.99 -9.46
CA TRP A 58 10.49 -12.59 -9.14
C TRP A 58 11.95 -12.25 -8.88
N LYS A 59 12.74 -13.17 -8.28
CA LYS A 59 14.18 -12.93 -8.05
C LYS A 59 14.94 -12.80 -9.35
N LYS A 60 14.65 -13.68 -10.30
CA LYS A 60 15.22 -13.62 -11.65
C LYS A 60 14.81 -12.33 -12.37
N LEU A 61 13.53 -11.97 -12.28
CA LEU A 61 12.99 -10.76 -12.91
C LEU A 61 13.63 -9.49 -12.33
N MET A 62 13.79 -9.39 -11.02
CA MET A 62 14.50 -8.28 -10.36
C MET A 62 15.94 -8.17 -10.86
N GLY A 63 16.69 -9.29 -10.87
CA GLY A 63 18.06 -9.32 -11.35
C GLY A 63 18.22 -8.92 -12.82
N GLN A 64 17.20 -9.17 -13.67
CA GLN A 64 17.23 -8.86 -15.11
C GLN A 64 16.70 -7.46 -15.45
N SER A 65 15.87 -6.87 -14.59
CA SER A 65 15.29 -5.54 -14.81
C SER A 65 16.12 -4.41 -14.22
N GLY A 66 16.95 -4.71 -13.21
CA GLY A 66 17.69 -3.70 -12.45
C GLY A 66 16.82 -2.88 -11.48
N LEU A 67 15.59 -3.32 -11.21
CA LEU A 67 14.73 -2.76 -10.16
C LEU A 67 15.01 -3.43 -8.82
N SER A 68 14.85 -2.71 -7.71
CA SER A 68 14.86 -3.26 -6.36
C SER A 68 13.43 -3.57 -5.87
N VAL A 69 13.32 -4.40 -4.81
CA VAL A 69 12.05 -4.55 -4.08
C VAL A 69 12.04 -3.55 -2.93
N VAL A 70 11.07 -2.63 -2.94
CA VAL A 70 10.91 -1.62 -1.88
C VAL A 70 10.29 -2.24 -0.64
N SER A 71 9.20 -2.97 -0.82
CA SER A 71 8.47 -3.65 0.26
C SER A 71 7.81 -4.94 -0.23
N VAL A 72 7.39 -5.78 0.73
CA VAL A 72 6.52 -6.93 0.49
C VAL A 72 5.24 -6.77 1.29
N HIS A 73 4.08 -6.85 0.62
CA HIS A 73 2.78 -6.78 1.27
C HIS A 73 2.32 -8.16 1.71
N GLU A 74 1.99 -8.29 2.99
CA GLU A 74 1.55 -9.55 3.62
C GLU A 74 0.31 -9.35 4.49
N ASP A 75 -0.43 -10.41 4.75
CA ASP A 75 -1.54 -10.36 5.70
C ASP A 75 -1.06 -10.59 7.14
N LEU A 76 -1.69 -9.89 8.08
CA LEU A 76 -1.35 -9.98 9.51
C LEU A 76 -1.43 -11.41 10.06
N GLY A 77 -2.40 -12.20 9.56
CA GLY A 77 -2.54 -13.60 9.97
C GLY A 77 -1.36 -14.47 9.55
N SER A 78 -0.78 -14.23 8.38
CA SER A 78 0.44 -14.91 7.92
C SER A 78 1.65 -14.54 8.78
N ILE A 79 1.81 -13.26 9.10
CA ILE A 79 2.89 -12.80 9.98
C ILE A 79 2.76 -13.42 11.38
N LYS A 80 1.54 -13.48 11.94
CA LYS A 80 1.30 -14.11 13.26
C LYS A 80 1.57 -15.62 13.27
N ARG A 81 1.32 -16.31 12.15
CA ARG A 81 1.52 -17.77 12.06
C ARG A 81 2.96 -18.20 11.80
N ALA A 82 3.67 -17.46 10.95
CA ALA A 82 4.99 -17.86 10.45
C ALA A 82 5.89 -16.63 10.23
N PRO A 83 6.21 -15.86 11.28
CA PRO A 83 6.99 -14.63 11.14
C PRO A 83 8.39 -14.90 10.55
N GLU A 84 9.00 -16.02 10.85
CA GLU A 84 10.32 -16.40 10.34
C GLU A 84 10.31 -16.61 8.81
N GLU A 85 9.21 -17.14 8.26
CA GLU A 85 9.06 -17.31 6.81
C GLU A 85 8.92 -15.94 6.12
N ILE A 86 8.19 -15.01 6.73
CA ILE A 86 8.01 -13.66 6.20
C ILE A 86 9.33 -12.86 6.26
N ILE A 87 10.08 -12.98 7.36
CA ILE A 87 11.42 -12.40 7.50
C ILE A 87 12.34 -12.93 6.39
N ALA A 88 12.45 -14.25 6.25
CA ALA A 88 13.29 -14.88 5.23
C ALA A 88 12.87 -14.49 3.80
N GLU A 89 11.56 -14.31 3.55
CA GLU A 89 11.05 -13.84 2.26
C GLU A 89 11.49 -12.40 1.98
N ALA A 90 11.29 -11.47 2.91
CA ALA A 90 11.71 -10.08 2.76
C ALA A 90 13.23 -9.97 2.56
N GLU A 91 14.03 -10.66 3.38
CA GLU A 91 15.49 -10.75 3.22
C GLU A 91 15.89 -11.29 1.85
N SER A 92 15.17 -12.29 1.35
CA SER A 92 15.46 -12.91 0.06
C SER A 92 15.23 -11.98 -1.14
N PHE A 93 14.42 -10.94 -0.96
CA PHE A 93 14.20 -9.86 -1.92
C PHE A 93 15.07 -8.62 -1.64
N GLY A 94 15.84 -8.63 -0.55
CA GLY A 94 16.71 -7.52 -0.16
C GLY A 94 15.97 -6.31 0.38
N THR A 95 14.70 -6.48 0.81
CA THR A 95 13.94 -5.43 1.48
C THR A 95 13.87 -5.68 2.99
N HIS A 96 13.75 -4.59 3.75
CA HIS A 96 13.52 -4.62 5.19
C HIS A 96 12.13 -4.09 5.57
N TYR A 97 11.24 -3.91 4.58
CA TYR A 97 9.86 -3.49 4.80
C TYR A 97 8.87 -4.60 4.48
N VAL A 98 8.02 -4.89 5.46
CA VAL A 98 6.81 -5.71 5.30
C VAL A 98 5.60 -4.84 5.60
N VAL A 99 4.66 -4.77 4.66
CA VAL A 99 3.47 -3.91 4.73
C VAL A 99 2.24 -4.75 4.99
N ILE A 100 1.41 -4.34 5.94
CA ILE A 100 0.05 -4.85 6.12
C ILE A 100 -0.91 -3.88 5.44
N THR A 101 -1.60 -4.35 4.41
CA THR A 101 -2.57 -3.58 3.64
C THR A 101 -3.95 -3.72 4.27
N GLY A 102 -4.22 -2.99 5.35
CA GLY A 102 -5.49 -3.02 6.05
C GLY A 102 -5.96 -4.44 6.45
N MET A 103 -7.18 -4.55 6.92
CA MET A 103 -7.80 -5.82 7.31
C MET A 103 -9.01 -6.13 6.45
N HIS A 104 -9.02 -7.28 5.79
CA HIS A 104 -10.15 -7.71 4.98
C HIS A 104 -11.35 -8.09 5.86
N MET A 105 -12.55 -7.62 5.49
CA MET A 105 -13.80 -7.87 6.23
C MET A 105 -13.73 -7.48 7.72
N PHE A 106 -13.04 -6.39 8.02
CA PHE A 106 -12.84 -5.88 9.37
C PHE A 106 -13.73 -4.65 9.60
N ASP A 107 -14.40 -4.60 10.76
CA ASP A 107 -15.21 -3.45 11.13
C ASP A 107 -14.37 -2.41 11.88
N TYR A 108 -13.92 -1.40 11.16
CA TYR A 108 -13.17 -0.29 11.74
C TYR A 108 -14.00 0.67 12.60
N SER A 109 -15.30 0.49 12.70
CA SER A 109 -16.15 1.22 13.64
C SER A 109 -16.26 0.53 15.01
N ASP A 110 -15.85 -0.74 15.12
CA ASP A 110 -15.78 -1.48 16.38
C ASP A 110 -14.49 -1.15 17.15
N GLY A 111 -14.61 -0.34 18.19
CA GLY A 111 -13.47 0.09 19.02
C GLY A 111 -12.70 -1.05 19.69
N GLU A 112 -13.36 -2.13 20.11
CA GLU A 112 -12.67 -3.29 20.71
C GLU A 112 -11.92 -4.11 19.64
N ALA A 113 -12.48 -4.22 18.44
CA ALA A 113 -11.78 -4.84 17.33
C ALA A 113 -10.52 -4.04 16.93
N VAL A 114 -10.64 -2.70 16.83
CA VAL A 114 -9.50 -1.81 16.51
C VAL A 114 -8.42 -1.84 17.60
N LYS A 115 -8.82 -1.90 18.88
CA LYS A 115 -7.90 -2.07 20.01
C LYS A 115 -7.14 -3.39 19.92
N THR A 116 -7.82 -4.47 19.57
CA THR A 116 -7.20 -5.79 19.35
C THR A 116 -6.22 -5.73 18.20
N LEU A 117 -6.60 -5.07 17.09
CA LEU A 117 -5.74 -4.88 15.94
C LEU A 117 -4.45 -4.13 16.30
N ALA A 118 -4.53 -3.03 17.06
CA ALA A 118 -3.34 -2.29 17.50
C ALA A 118 -2.39 -3.16 18.34
N GLY A 119 -2.93 -3.99 19.24
CA GLY A 119 -2.14 -4.96 20.02
C GLY A 119 -1.48 -6.03 19.15
N ASP A 120 -2.20 -6.54 18.16
CA ASP A 120 -1.70 -7.52 17.20
C ASP A 120 -0.59 -6.92 16.30
N LEU A 121 -0.75 -5.67 15.86
CA LEU A 121 0.26 -4.94 15.09
C LEU A 121 1.56 -4.77 15.90
N ASN A 122 1.46 -4.36 17.17
CA ASN A 122 2.62 -4.25 18.06
C ASN A 122 3.34 -5.59 18.21
N THR A 123 2.59 -6.67 18.41
CA THR A 123 3.15 -8.02 18.57
C THR A 123 3.85 -8.48 17.29
N ALA A 124 3.19 -8.30 16.15
CA ALA A 124 3.74 -8.67 14.84
C ALA A 124 4.98 -7.82 14.49
N GLY A 125 4.91 -6.50 14.71
CA GLY A 125 6.01 -5.59 14.43
C GLY A 125 7.25 -5.88 15.29
N LYS A 126 7.04 -6.16 16.60
CA LYS A 126 8.12 -6.59 17.48
C LYS A 126 8.82 -7.85 16.96
N ARG A 127 8.02 -8.83 16.52
CA ARG A 127 8.56 -10.10 16.02
C ARG A 127 9.34 -9.95 14.72
N LEU A 128 8.84 -9.12 13.79
CA LEU A 128 9.55 -8.81 12.54
C LEU A 128 10.85 -8.04 12.82
N LYS A 129 10.83 -7.11 13.78
CA LYS A 129 12.01 -6.33 14.16
C LYS A 129 13.15 -7.21 14.72
N GLU A 130 12.84 -8.29 15.44
CA GLU A 130 13.84 -9.25 15.90
C GLU A 130 14.64 -9.86 14.72
N GLY A 131 14.03 -9.94 13.54
CA GLY A 131 14.66 -10.33 12.28
C GLY A 131 15.14 -9.16 11.41
N GLY A 132 15.23 -7.94 11.94
CA GLY A 132 15.68 -6.76 11.19
C GLY A 132 14.68 -6.20 10.18
N ILE A 133 13.41 -6.63 10.26
CA ILE A 133 12.33 -6.19 9.37
C ILE A 133 11.43 -5.17 10.08
N SER A 134 11.10 -4.09 9.40
CA SER A 134 10.16 -3.07 9.87
C SER A 134 8.75 -3.35 9.35
N LEU A 135 7.78 -3.39 10.27
CA LEU A 135 6.36 -3.47 9.93
C LEU A 135 5.83 -2.09 9.56
N LEU A 136 5.17 -2.00 8.41
CA LEU A 136 4.42 -0.83 8.00
C LEU A 136 2.93 -1.16 7.92
N TYR A 137 2.10 -0.21 8.32
CA TYR A 137 0.66 -0.28 8.14
C TYR A 137 0.22 0.65 7.01
N HIS A 138 -0.47 0.11 6.01
CA HIS A 138 -1.02 0.84 4.88
C HIS A 138 -2.52 1.08 5.07
N ASN A 139 -2.96 2.32 4.92
CA ASN A 139 -4.34 2.73 5.14
C ASN A 139 -5.18 2.75 3.85
N HIS A 140 -6.47 2.53 4.05
CA HIS A 140 -7.54 2.83 3.09
C HIS A 140 -8.49 3.90 3.65
N ASN A 141 -9.72 3.96 3.12
CA ASN A 141 -10.74 4.88 3.60
C ASN A 141 -11.48 4.38 4.85
N CYS A 142 -11.55 3.08 5.06
CA CYS A 142 -12.29 2.47 6.19
C CYS A 142 -11.66 2.76 7.55
N GLU A 143 -10.35 3.00 7.64
CA GLU A 143 -9.67 3.42 8.87
C GLU A 143 -10.11 4.82 9.35
N PHE A 144 -10.75 5.60 8.50
CA PHE A 144 -11.30 6.91 8.87
C PHE A 144 -12.71 6.83 9.46
N LEU A 145 -13.26 5.62 9.65
CA LEU A 145 -14.44 5.40 10.47
C LEU A 145 -14.16 5.76 11.94
N ARG A 146 -15.17 6.27 12.62
CA ARG A 146 -15.04 6.66 14.03
C ARG A 146 -15.25 5.47 14.95
N VAL A 147 -14.31 5.26 15.85
CA VAL A 147 -14.39 4.30 16.97
C VAL A 147 -14.99 4.94 18.23
N THR A 148 -14.88 6.28 18.32
CA THR A 148 -15.56 7.12 19.32
C THR A 148 -16.04 8.40 18.63
N PRO A 149 -16.89 9.24 19.27
CA PRO A 149 -17.29 10.52 18.67
C PRO A 149 -16.11 11.42 18.24
N ASP A 150 -14.97 11.32 18.92
CA ASP A 150 -13.83 12.23 18.75
C ASP A 150 -12.61 11.58 18.11
N MET A 151 -12.64 10.25 17.81
CA MET A 151 -11.46 9.51 17.33
C MET A 151 -11.83 8.55 16.19
N THR A 152 -11.03 8.57 15.14
CA THR A 152 -11.10 7.58 14.05
C THR A 152 -10.28 6.32 14.39
N ALA A 153 -10.52 5.22 13.67
CA ALA A 153 -9.73 4.00 13.81
C ALA A 153 -8.25 4.25 13.47
N TYR A 154 -7.98 5.09 12.45
CA TYR A 154 -6.61 5.44 12.08
C TYR A 154 -5.88 6.18 13.20
N GLU A 155 -6.55 7.16 13.83
CA GLU A 155 -6.01 7.85 15.02
C GLU A 155 -5.69 6.87 16.12
N TYR A 156 -6.64 5.97 16.42
CA TYR A 156 -6.46 4.96 17.44
C TYR A 156 -5.23 4.08 17.17
N ILE A 157 -5.07 3.60 15.92
CA ILE A 157 -3.93 2.79 15.54
C ILE A 157 -2.61 3.57 15.70
N ILE A 158 -2.55 4.84 15.26
CA ILE A 158 -1.36 5.66 15.43
C ILE A 158 -0.98 5.83 16.90
N GLU A 159 -1.96 6.12 17.76
CA GLU A 159 -1.72 6.44 19.17
C GLU A 159 -1.45 5.20 20.03
N ASN A 160 -1.95 4.02 19.62
CA ASN A 160 -1.84 2.77 20.40
C ASN A 160 -0.87 1.75 19.81
N THR A 161 -0.08 2.15 18.82
CA THR A 161 1.02 1.34 18.32
C THR A 161 2.37 1.97 18.66
N ASP A 162 3.33 1.11 19.07
CA ASP A 162 4.67 1.53 19.43
C ASP A 162 5.47 1.92 18.18
N PRO A 163 6.01 3.15 18.10
CA PRO A 163 6.81 3.60 16.96
C PRO A 163 8.09 2.78 16.75
N GLU A 164 8.53 2.05 17.75
CA GLU A 164 9.64 1.11 17.62
C GLU A 164 9.28 -0.12 16.78
N TYR A 165 8.00 -0.51 16.77
CA TYR A 165 7.55 -1.75 16.15
C TYR A 165 6.65 -1.54 14.93
N VAL A 166 5.87 -0.46 14.90
CA VAL A 166 4.89 -0.19 13.85
C VAL A 166 5.11 1.18 13.26
N ASN A 167 5.37 1.22 11.98
CA ASN A 167 5.47 2.44 11.17
C ASN A 167 4.40 2.42 10.07
N PHE A 168 4.44 3.35 9.13
CA PHE A 168 3.37 3.54 8.18
C PHE A 168 3.88 3.67 6.74
N GLU A 169 3.18 3.00 5.86
CA GLU A 169 3.09 3.33 4.46
C GLU A 169 1.79 4.11 4.27
N PHE A 170 1.91 5.41 4.07
CA PHE A 170 0.74 6.26 3.99
C PHE A 170 0.23 6.38 2.56
N ASP A 171 -1.05 6.03 2.34
CA ASP A 171 -1.72 6.32 1.08
C ASP A 171 -2.55 7.60 1.21
N SER A 172 -2.21 8.61 0.42
CA SER A 172 -2.84 9.93 0.45
C SER A 172 -4.19 10.00 -0.28
N TYR A 173 -4.49 9.05 -1.15
CA TYR A 173 -5.76 9.00 -1.89
C TYR A 173 -6.96 8.78 -0.97
N TRP A 174 -6.85 7.81 -0.06
CA TRP A 174 -7.97 7.36 0.75
C TRP A 174 -8.48 8.37 1.78
N PRO A 175 -7.63 9.07 2.56
CA PRO A 175 -8.11 10.16 3.40
C PRO A 175 -8.74 11.28 2.57
N THR A 176 -8.16 11.62 1.41
CA THR A 176 -8.73 12.63 0.52
C THR A 176 -10.11 12.21 0.00
N GLU A 177 -10.33 10.93 -0.26
CA GLU A 177 -11.64 10.39 -0.63
C GLU A 177 -12.69 10.58 0.45
N THR A 178 -12.30 10.46 1.73
CA THR A 178 -13.21 10.68 2.88
C THR A 178 -13.41 12.15 3.22
N GLY A 179 -12.72 13.08 2.52
CA GLY A 179 -12.75 14.52 2.78
C GLY A 179 -11.76 14.97 3.86
N ALA A 180 -10.86 14.10 4.32
CA ALA A 180 -9.78 14.44 5.24
C ALA A 180 -8.58 15.05 4.50
N ASP A 181 -7.91 16.01 5.13
CA ASP A 181 -6.69 16.61 4.57
C ASP A 181 -5.49 15.67 4.76
N ALA A 182 -5.02 15.07 3.66
CA ALA A 182 -3.87 14.15 3.67
C ALA A 182 -2.61 14.80 4.29
N LYS A 183 -2.39 16.11 4.11
CA LYS A 183 -1.21 16.80 4.66
C LYS A 183 -1.22 16.83 6.19
N ILE A 184 -2.39 16.92 6.82
CA ILE A 184 -2.50 16.85 8.28
C ILE A 184 -2.03 15.48 8.76
N TRP A 185 -2.45 14.41 8.10
CA TRP A 185 -2.05 13.05 8.45
C TRP A 185 -0.56 12.79 8.22
N MET A 186 0.00 13.25 7.11
CA MET A 186 1.43 13.14 6.84
C MET A 186 2.26 13.83 7.95
N ARG A 187 1.87 15.03 8.38
CA ARG A 187 2.56 15.73 9.50
C ARG A 187 2.39 14.99 10.82
N ARG A 188 1.20 14.43 11.09
CA ARG A 188 0.94 13.66 12.30
C ARG A 188 1.77 12.38 12.38
N LEU A 189 1.96 11.70 11.26
CA LEU A 189 2.82 10.53 11.17
C LEU A 189 4.29 10.87 11.36
N GLY A 190 4.76 12.01 10.84
CA GLY A 190 6.14 12.45 10.96
C GLY A 190 7.12 11.38 10.53
N GLU A 191 8.13 11.11 11.33
CA GLU A 191 9.18 10.11 11.07
C GLU A 191 8.67 8.65 11.03
N ARG A 192 7.44 8.39 11.54
CA ARG A 192 6.79 7.08 11.41
C ARG A 192 6.29 6.78 10.00
N MET A 193 6.15 7.78 9.15
CA MET A 193 5.83 7.60 7.74
C MET A 193 7.11 7.21 6.99
N LYS A 194 7.23 5.95 6.60
CA LYS A 194 8.42 5.43 5.89
C LYS A 194 8.25 5.40 4.39
N LEU A 195 7.06 5.04 3.93
CA LEU A 195 6.71 4.99 2.52
C LEU A 195 5.46 5.85 2.27
N TRP A 196 5.34 6.36 1.06
CA TRP A 196 4.19 7.15 0.61
C TRP A 196 3.64 6.63 -0.71
N HIS A 197 2.39 6.16 -0.70
CA HIS A 197 1.64 5.93 -1.93
C HIS A 197 1.14 7.28 -2.46
N ILE A 198 1.81 7.76 -3.52
CA ILE A 198 1.43 8.97 -4.23
C ILE A 198 0.41 8.64 -5.32
N ASN A 199 -0.64 9.40 -5.35
CA ASN A 199 -1.73 9.32 -6.31
C ASN A 199 -2.39 10.69 -6.41
N ASP A 200 -3.26 10.88 -7.40
CA ASP A 200 -4.02 12.10 -7.56
C ASP A 200 -5.50 11.79 -7.68
N ARG A 201 -6.33 12.75 -7.35
CA ARG A 201 -7.79 12.65 -7.36
C ARG A 201 -8.40 13.90 -7.93
N GLY A 202 -9.37 13.75 -8.82
CA GLY A 202 -10.03 14.88 -9.45
C GLY A 202 -11.26 14.46 -10.23
N CYS A 203 -11.74 15.36 -11.08
CA CYS A 203 -12.92 15.13 -11.90
C CYS A 203 -12.56 15.16 -13.38
N ARG A 204 -13.10 14.21 -14.15
CA ARG A 204 -12.99 14.23 -15.62
C ARG A 204 -14.23 14.86 -16.23
N PRO A 205 -14.09 15.59 -17.35
CA PRO A 205 -15.23 16.06 -18.13
C PRO A 205 -16.10 14.87 -18.60
N GLN A 206 -17.41 14.94 -18.34
CA GLN A 206 -18.38 13.93 -18.78
C GLN A 206 -19.33 14.51 -19.86
N GLY A 207 -18.77 15.11 -20.91
CA GLY A 207 -19.55 15.70 -22.00
C GLY A 207 -20.42 16.89 -21.56
N LYS A 208 -21.53 17.17 -22.31
CA LYS A 208 -22.35 18.36 -22.10
C LYS A 208 -23.34 18.29 -20.91
N GLY A 209 -23.43 17.16 -20.21
CA GLY A 209 -24.47 16.93 -19.20
C GLY A 209 -24.03 16.96 -17.74
N GLY A 210 -22.78 17.23 -17.48
CA GLY A 210 -22.23 17.05 -16.13
C GLY A 210 -22.24 18.32 -15.28
N SER A 211 -23.38 18.65 -14.65
CA SER A 211 -23.39 19.67 -13.60
C SER A 211 -22.89 19.17 -12.25
N ILE A 212 -22.93 17.85 -12.02
CA ILE A 212 -22.39 17.19 -10.83
C ILE A 212 -21.47 16.03 -11.28
N LEU A 213 -20.18 16.17 -11.02
CA LEU A 213 -19.17 15.19 -11.40
C LEU A 213 -18.75 14.37 -10.16
N LYS A 214 -18.47 13.09 -10.38
CA LYS A 214 -17.81 12.26 -9.37
C LYS A 214 -16.30 12.49 -9.44
N SER A 215 -15.67 12.72 -8.31
CA SER A 215 -14.21 12.67 -8.22
C SER A 215 -13.72 11.22 -8.18
N ASP A 216 -12.58 10.97 -8.77
CA ASP A 216 -11.98 9.64 -8.87
C ASP A 216 -10.46 9.75 -9.03
N SER A 217 -9.78 8.61 -9.08
CA SER A 217 -8.34 8.53 -9.35
C SER A 217 -8.00 9.20 -10.68
N MET A 218 -6.91 9.96 -10.67
CA MET A 218 -6.34 10.67 -11.81
C MET A 218 -4.85 10.39 -11.88
N GLU A 219 -4.26 10.61 -13.04
CA GLU A 219 -2.80 10.69 -13.14
C GLU A 219 -2.25 11.87 -12.36
N LEU A 220 -1.00 11.77 -11.91
CA LEU A 220 -0.34 12.82 -11.15
C LEU A 220 -0.36 14.16 -11.93
N GLY A 221 -0.83 15.21 -11.27
CA GLY A 221 -0.94 16.56 -11.84
C GLY A 221 -2.19 16.80 -12.67
N TYR A 222 -3.04 15.80 -12.89
CA TYR A 222 -4.34 15.95 -13.57
C TYR A 222 -5.53 16.02 -12.60
N GLY A 223 -5.29 15.79 -11.32
CA GLY A 223 -6.29 15.91 -10.26
C GLY A 223 -6.23 17.26 -9.55
N ASN A 224 -6.71 17.26 -8.32
CA ASN A 224 -6.84 18.46 -7.49
C ASN A 224 -6.11 18.31 -6.14
N MET A 225 -5.30 17.26 -5.96
CA MET A 225 -4.52 17.09 -4.74
C MET A 225 -3.30 18.02 -4.76
N ASP A 226 -2.94 18.56 -3.60
CA ASP A 226 -1.75 19.41 -3.43
C ASP A 226 -0.49 18.55 -3.37
N LEU A 227 -0.09 17.99 -4.53
CA LEU A 227 1.06 17.10 -4.64
C LEU A 227 2.38 17.80 -4.26
N GLU A 228 2.52 19.09 -4.56
CA GLU A 228 3.70 19.86 -4.19
C GLU A 228 3.84 20.00 -2.67
N GLY A 229 2.75 20.41 -2.00
CA GLY A 229 2.72 20.54 -0.55
C GLY A 229 2.93 19.20 0.16
N MET A 230 2.35 18.10 -0.36
CA MET A 230 2.57 16.75 0.17
C MET A 230 4.02 16.29 -0.03
N THR A 231 4.61 16.57 -1.20
CA THR A 231 6.03 16.25 -1.46
C THR A 231 6.97 16.98 -0.51
N ALA A 232 6.69 18.23 -0.18
CA ALA A 232 7.47 18.99 0.80
C ALA A 232 7.42 18.32 2.18
N ILE A 233 6.22 17.94 2.66
CA ILE A 233 6.05 17.25 3.94
C ILE A 233 6.72 15.86 3.92
N ALA A 234 6.62 15.12 2.83
CA ALA A 234 7.28 13.82 2.71
C ALA A 234 8.81 13.92 2.86
N LYS A 235 9.41 14.97 2.27
CA LYS A 235 10.83 15.28 2.45
C LYS A 235 11.17 15.68 3.88
N GLU A 236 10.33 16.50 4.53
CA GLU A 236 10.50 16.87 5.94
C GLU A 236 10.42 15.66 6.86
N ASN A 237 9.53 14.72 6.58
CA ASN A 237 9.39 13.46 7.33
C ASN A 237 10.56 12.49 7.11
N GLY A 238 11.38 12.69 6.07
CA GLY A 238 12.52 11.83 5.75
C GLY A 238 12.10 10.44 5.31
N ILE A 239 11.08 10.34 4.43
CA ILE A 239 10.58 9.04 3.92
C ILE A 239 11.64 8.35 3.05
N ASP A 240 11.61 7.02 3.03
CA ASP A 240 12.59 6.23 2.28
C ASP A 240 12.22 6.04 0.80
N ALA A 241 10.93 6.00 0.48
CA ALA A 241 10.48 5.91 -0.91
C ALA A 241 9.07 6.50 -1.14
N VAL A 242 8.85 6.90 -2.39
CA VAL A 242 7.54 7.26 -2.93
C VAL A 242 7.12 6.18 -3.91
N VAL A 243 5.92 5.66 -3.75
CA VAL A 243 5.36 4.60 -4.58
C VAL A 243 4.20 5.16 -5.39
N LEU A 244 4.29 5.09 -6.71
CA LEU A 244 3.17 5.48 -7.57
C LEU A 244 2.12 4.38 -7.58
N GLU A 245 0.94 4.69 -7.07
CA GLU A 245 -0.21 3.81 -7.17
C GLU A 245 -1.30 4.42 -8.04
N GLY A 246 -1.45 3.90 -9.24
CA GLY A 246 -2.51 4.30 -10.16
C GLY A 246 -3.65 3.29 -10.17
N HIS A 247 -4.86 3.74 -9.87
CA HIS A 247 -6.02 2.85 -9.85
C HIS A 247 -6.70 2.76 -11.21
N LYS A 248 -6.90 3.87 -11.90
CA LYS A 248 -7.59 3.97 -13.19
C LYS A 248 -7.50 5.39 -13.76
N ASN A 249 -8.13 5.58 -14.92
CA ASN A 249 -8.26 6.88 -15.59
C ASN A 249 -6.92 7.47 -16.08
N TRP A 250 -6.07 6.64 -16.64
CA TRP A 250 -4.87 7.09 -17.31
C TRP A 250 -5.20 8.04 -18.47
N VAL A 251 -4.42 9.10 -18.65
CA VAL A 251 -4.57 10.07 -19.77
C VAL A 251 -4.16 9.41 -21.08
N ASP A 252 -3.12 8.59 -21.04
CA ASP A 252 -2.61 7.84 -22.17
C ASP A 252 -2.34 6.39 -21.77
N GLU A 253 -3.01 5.44 -22.43
CA GLU A 253 -2.80 3.99 -22.18
C GLU A 253 -1.44 3.49 -22.65
N SER A 254 -0.68 4.30 -23.38
CA SER A 254 0.67 3.97 -23.83
C SER A 254 1.77 4.29 -22.82
N GLN A 255 1.42 4.97 -21.73
CA GLN A 255 2.30 5.26 -20.60
C GLN A 255 2.04 4.29 -19.46
#